data_bbe07e847d267672df0f4f1b5cc38773
#
_entry.id   bbe07e847d267672df0f4f1b5cc38773
#
_cell.length_a   1.000
_cell.length_b   1.000
_cell.length_c   1.000
_cell.angle_alpha   90.00
_cell.angle_beta   90.00
_cell.angle_gamma   90.00
#
_symmetry.space_group_name_H-M   'P 1'
#
loop_
_entity.id
_entity.type
_entity.pdbx_description
1 polymer ?
#
loop_
_entity_poly.entity_id
_entity_poly.type
_entity_poly.pdbx_seq_one_letter_code
_entity_poly.pdbx_strand_id
1 'polypeptide(L)'
;MVRKASKGKAADRHDPLIEGFLQAISAMRAASPNTLAAYRRDLFDCQIGLAKNGQTLAACNAEELRAVISWWHQRQLSPRSVARRLSALRQFMGWAVEDGLRSDNPTRWIDNPSLPASLPKSLSEAQVIRLLEATAAVTPELAALRALTMLEILYATGLRVTELVGLMVLQFRRNPE
;
A
#
# COMPACT_ATOMS: atom_id res chain seq x y z
N MET A 1 3.83 28.77 21.91
CA MET A 1 4.40 27.48 22.34
C MET A 1 3.55 26.37 21.74
N VAL A 2 3.94 25.80 20.61
CA VAL A 2 3.22 24.71 19.92
C VAL A 2 3.84 23.41 20.40
N ARG A 3 3.05 22.60 21.11
CA ARG A 3 3.45 21.26 21.57
C ARG A 3 3.61 20.33 20.37
N LYS A 4 4.86 19.96 20.06
CA LYS A 4 5.21 18.87 19.16
C LYS A 4 4.52 17.58 19.67
N ALA A 5 3.56 17.08 18.91
CA ALA A 5 3.00 15.74 19.15
C ALA A 5 4.14 14.72 19.01
N SER A 6 4.43 14.00 20.08
CA SER A 6 5.41 12.93 20.11
C SER A 6 5.00 11.87 19.08
N LYS A 7 5.88 11.58 18.13
CA LYS A 7 5.85 10.34 17.35
C LYS A 7 5.98 9.17 18.34
N GLY A 8 4.84 8.62 18.76
CA GLY A 8 4.81 7.37 19.51
C GLY A 8 5.61 6.32 18.75
N LYS A 9 6.66 5.78 19.39
CA LYS A 9 7.39 4.60 18.95
C LYS A 9 6.38 3.59 18.43
N ALA A 10 6.59 3.13 17.20
CA ALA A 10 5.96 1.91 16.69
C ALA A 10 6.39 0.78 17.62
N ALA A 11 5.65 0.58 18.72
CA ALA A 11 5.76 -0.62 19.52
C ALA A 11 5.62 -1.80 18.56
N ASP A 12 6.47 -2.76 18.71
CA ASP A 12 6.54 -3.99 17.96
C ASP A 12 5.13 -4.59 17.86
N ARG A 13 4.42 -4.28 16.77
CA ARG A 13 3.03 -4.70 16.56
C ARG A 13 3.10 -6.11 16.04
N HIS A 14 3.19 -7.05 16.97
CA HIS A 14 3.18 -8.46 16.69
C HIS A 14 1.82 -9.04 17.07
N ASP A 15 1.10 -9.58 16.10
CA ASP A 15 -0.10 -10.39 16.29
C ASP A 15 0.09 -11.71 15.58
N PRO A 16 0.10 -12.85 16.31
CA PRO A 16 0.37 -14.16 15.71
C PRO A 16 -0.58 -14.54 14.57
N LEU A 17 -1.85 -14.11 14.62
CA LEU A 17 -2.82 -14.41 13.56
C LEU A 17 -2.52 -13.60 12.30
N ILE A 18 -2.17 -12.32 12.45
CA ILE A 18 -1.79 -11.48 11.31
C ILE A 18 -0.51 -12.01 10.68
N GLU A 19 0.49 -12.38 11.49
CA GLU A 19 1.75 -12.92 10.96
C GLU A 19 1.55 -14.27 10.27
N GLY A 20 0.72 -15.17 10.83
CA GLY A 20 0.37 -16.44 10.22
C GLY A 20 -0.29 -16.27 8.85
N PHE A 21 -1.26 -15.33 8.74
CA PHE A 21 -1.87 -14.97 7.47
C PHE A 21 -0.83 -14.44 6.46
N LEU A 22 0.06 -13.53 6.89
CA LEU A 22 1.07 -12.96 5.99
C LEU A 22 2.06 -14.02 5.50
N GLN A 23 2.42 -14.98 6.34
CA GLN A 23 3.23 -16.14 5.94
C GLN A 23 2.48 -17.02 4.92
N ALA A 24 1.20 -17.30 5.17
CA ALA A 24 0.38 -18.10 4.25
C ALA A 24 0.27 -17.47 2.85
N ILE A 25 -0.06 -16.17 2.75
CA ILE A 25 -0.15 -15.50 1.45
C ILE A 25 1.22 -15.32 0.76
N SER A 26 2.31 -15.22 1.53
CA SER A 26 3.66 -15.19 0.97
C SER A 26 4.00 -16.51 0.30
N ALA A 27 3.68 -17.63 0.97
CA ALA A 27 3.96 -18.97 0.46
C ALA A 27 3.06 -19.36 -0.73
N MET A 28 1.74 -19.05 -0.65
CA MET A 28 0.74 -19.52 -1.64
C MET A 28 0.67 -18.64 -2.88
N ARG A 29 0.92 -17.33 -2.77
CA ARG A 29 0.67 -16.34 -3.84
C ARG A 29 1.89 -15.53 -4.25
N ALA A 30 3.08 -15.84 -3.74
CA ALA A 30 4.30 -15.06 -3.95
C ALA A 30 4.06 -13.53 -3.80
N ALA A 31 3.29 -13.15 -2.78
CA ALA A 31 2.92 -11.76 -2.57
C ALA A 31 4.17 -10.89 -2.36
N SER A 32 4.23 -9.74 -3.04
CA SER A 32 5.39 -8.86 -2.93
C SER A 32 5.61 -8.36 -1.50
N PRO A 33 6.87 -8.06 -1.09
CA PRO A 33 7.15 -7.48 0.22
C PRO A 33 6.33 -6.22 0.52
N ASN A 34 6.06 -5.40 -0.51
CA ASN A 34 5.24 -4.20 -0.37
C ASN A 34 3.77 -4.54 -0.09
N THR A 35 3.24 -5.59 -0.71
CA THR A 35 1.87 -6.08 -0.45
C THR A 35 1.75 -6.58 0.98
N LEU A 36 2.70 -7.41 1.44
CA LEU A 36 2.72 -7.92 2.81
C LEU A 36 2.78 -6.80 3.84
N ALA A 37 3.67 -5.81 3.62
CA ALA A 37 3.79 -4.64 4.49
C ALA A 37 2.52 -3.76 4.48
N ALA A 38 1.82 -3.65 3.35
CA ALA A 38 0.54 -2.95 3.26
C ALA A 38 -0.55 -3.69 4.03
N TYR A 39 -0.69 -5.00 3.83
CA TYR A 39 -1.69 -5.83 4.52
C TYR A 39 -1.46 -5.85 6.03
N ARG A 40 -0.21 -6.00 6.46
CA ARG A 40 0.15 -5.89 7.88
C ARG A 40 -0.37 -4.59 8.49
N ARG A 41 -0.07 -3.45 7.88
CA ARG A 41 -0.51 -2.13 8.36
C ARG A 41 -2.04 -2.01 8.39
N ASP A 42 -2.72 -2.53 7.37
CA ASP A 42 -4.18 -2.44 7.25
C ASP A 42 -4.89 -3.29 8.29
N LEU A 43 -4.42 -4.51 8.53
CA LEU A 43 -4.98 -5.41 9.53
C LEU A 43 -4.74 -4.90 10.95
N PHE A 44 -3.55 -4.39 11.25
CA PHE A 44 -3.29 -3.74 12.54
C PHE A 44 -4.15 -2.50 12.77
N ASP A 45 -4.39 -1.68 11.75
CA ASP A 45 -5.28 -0.52 11.89
C ASP A 45 -6.73 -0.96 12.15
N CYS A 46 -7.18 -2.06 11.51
CA CYS A 46 -8.47 -2.69 11.82
C CYS A 46 -8.54 -3.17 13.26
N GLN A 47 -7.53 -3.89 13.72
CA GLN A 47 -7.45 -4.40 15.09
C GLN A 47 -7.46 -3.29 16.13
N ILE A 48 -6.80 -2.16 15.88
CA ILE A 48 -6.88 -0.97 16.74
C ILE A 48 -8.32 -0.44 16.81
N GLY A 49 -9.03 -0.44 15.68
CA GLY A 49 -10.44 -0.04 15.64
C GLY A 49 -11.33 -0.96 16.45
N LEU A 50 -11.15 -2.28 16.32
CA LEU A 50 -11.89 -3.30 17.07
C LEU A 50 -11.60 -3.27 18.57
N ALA A 51 -10.34 -3.07 18.96
CA ALA A 51 -9.91 -3.02 20.34
C ALA A 51 -10.58 -1.90 21.14
N LYS A 52 -11.06 -0.83 20.51
CA LYS A 52 -11.83 0.24 21.16
C LYS A 52 -13.13 -0.26 21.79
N ASN A 53 -13.69 -1.34 21.24
CA ASN A 53 -14.91 -1.99 21.71
C ASN A 53 -14.60 -3.35 22.37
N GLY A 54 -13.34 -3.60 22.74
CA GLY A 54 -12.93 -4.85 23.36
C GLY A 54 -12.93 -6.07 22.43
N GLN A 55 -12.95 -5.85 21.10
CA GLN A 55 -13.04 -6.91 20.10
C GLN A 55 -11.72 -7.19 19.43
N THR A 56 -11.61 -8.36 18.78
CA THR A 56 -10.43 -8.83 18.06
C THR A 56 -10.78 -9.27 16.64
N LEU A 57 -9.80 -9.39 15.76
CA LEU A 57 -9.99 -9.93 14.41
C LEU A 57 -10.52 -11.37 14.44
N ALA A 58 -10.15 -12.16 15.46
CA ALA A 58 -10.58 -13.55 15.58
C ALA A 58 -12.07 -13.68 15.93
N ALA A 59 -12.63 -12.72 16.69
CA ALA A 59 -13.97 -12.84 17.29
C ALA A 59 -15.01 -11.85 16.75
N CYS A 60 -14.58 -10.84 15.99
CA CYS A 60 -15.48 -9.77 15.53
C CYS A 60 -16.58 -10.26 14.59
N ASN A 61 -17.73 -9.61 14.67
CA ASN A 61 -18.87 -9.78 13.76
C ASN A 61 -18.96 -8.66 12.71
N ALA A 62 -19.97 -8.75 11.82
CA ALA A 62 -20.14 -7.78 10.74
C ALA A 62 -20.48 -6.36 11.25
N GLU A 63 -21.19 -6.20 12.36
CA GLU A 63 -21.53 -4.90 12.92
C GLU A 63 -20.30 -4.17 13.48
N GLU A 64 -19.44 -4.91 14.16
CA GLU A 64 -18.19 -4.40 14.69
C GLU A 64 -17.25 -3.96 13.57
N LEU A 65 -17.21 -4.71 12.47
CA LEU A 65 -16.45 -4.30 11.28
C LEU A 65 -17.05 -3.05 10.62
N ARG A 66 -18.38 -2.89 10.58
CA ARG A 66 -19.01 -1.65 10.09
C ARG A 66 -18.67 -0.48 10.99
N ALA A 67 -18.58 -0.68 12.31
CA ALA A 67 -18.14 0.36 13.24
C ALA A 67 -16.67 0.79 12.97
N VAL A 68 -15.79 -0.15 12.66
CA VAL A 68 -14.40 0.15 12.26
C VAL A 68 -14.37 0.94 10.93
N ILE A 69 -15.19 0.58 9.95
CA ILE A 69 -15.27 1.30 8.68
C ILE A 69 -15.78 2.73 8.91
N SER A 70 -16.80 2.90 9.75
CA SER A 70 -17.31 4.22 10.14
C SER A 70 -16.22 5.05 10.83
N TRP A 71 -15.44 4.44 11.69
CA TRP A 71 -14.29 5.10 12.33
C TRP A 71 -13.20 5.49 11.31
N TRP A 72 -12.95 4.70 10.25
CA TRP A 72 -12.05 5.09 9.16
C TRP A 72 -12.57 6.31 8.40
N HIS A 73 -13.90 6.39 8.15
CA HIS A 73 -14.51 7.55 7.52
C HIS A 73 -14.39 8.82 8.40
N GLN A 74 -14.61 8.70 9.72
CA GLN A 74 -14.41 9.82 10.66
C GLN A 74 -12.96 10.33 10.66
N ARG A 75 -11.98 9.46 10.40
CA ARG A 75 -10.57 9.82 10.21
C ARG A 75 -10.26 10.37 8.82
N GLN A 76 -11.27 10.61 8.00
CA GLN A 76 -11.14 11.15 6.65
C GLN A 76 -10.24 10.32 5.72
N LEU A 77 -10.23 9.00 5.89
CA LEU A 77 -9.54 8.13 4.96
C LEU A 77 -10.22 8.20 3.58
N SER A 78 -9.39 8.25 2.53
CA SER A 78 -9.93 8.22 1.17
C SER A 78 -10.69 6.92 0.88
N PRO A 79 -11.74 6.94 0.04
CA PRO A 79 -12.49 5.73 -0.34
C PRO A 79 -11.58 4.61 -0.88
N ARG A 80 -10.53 4.97 -1.63
CA ARG A 80 -9.53 4.01 -2.12
C ARG A 80 -8.74 3.35 -0.98
N SER A 81 -8.42 4.11 0.07
CA SER A 81 -7.74 3.56 1.25
C SER A 81 -8.63 2.62 2.05
N VAL A 82 -9.92 2.95 2.18
CA VAL A 82 -10.91 2.08 2.84
C VAL A 82 -11.10 0.80 2.03
N ALA A 83 -11.26 0.90 0.70
CA ALA A 83 -11.40 -0.27 -0.18
C ALA A 83 -10.19 -1.22 -0.09
N ARG A 84 -8.96 -0.67 -0.07
CA ARG A 84 -7.74 -1.48 0.08
C ARG A 84 -7.71 -2.22 1.42
N ARG A 85 -8.04 -1.54 2.52
CA ARG A 85 -8.12 -2.15 3.87
C ARG A 85 -9.17 -3.24 3.93
N LEU A 86 -10.33 -2.99 3.34
CA LEU A 86 -11.39 -3.99 3.26
C LEU A 86 -10.98 -5.21 2.42
N SER A 87 -10.20 -5.00 1.35
CA SER A 87 -9.62 -6.09 0.56
C SER A 87 -8.66 -6.95 1.39
N ALA A 88 -7.76 -6.33 2.17
CA ALA A 88 -6.86 -7.06 3.07
C ALA A 88 -7.65 -7.85 4.13
N LEU A 89 -8.67 -7.22 4.71
CA LEU A 89 -9.53 -7.84 5.72
C LEU A 89 -10.31 -9.04 5.16
N ARG A 90 -10.84 -8.94 3.93
CA ARG A 90 -11.53 -10.07 3.27
C ARG A 90 -10.61 -11.25 3.04
N GLN A 91 -9.38 -11.00 2.61
CA GLN A 91 -8.41 -12.07 2.41
C GLN A 91 -8.01 -12.72 3.74
N PHE A 92 -7.82 -11.92 4.79
CA PHE A 92 -7.56 -12.42 6.13
C PHE A 92 -8.72 -13.29 6.65
N MET A 93 -9.96 -12.80 6.55
CA MET A 93 -11.13 -13.55 7.02
C MET A 93 -11.39 -14.82 6.20
N GLY A 94 -11.12 -14.79 4.88
CA GLY A 94 -11.15 -15.99 4.02
C GLY A 94 -10.15 -17.03 4.50
N TRP A 95 -8.89 -16.63 4.67
CA TRP A 95 -7.84 -17.51 5.19
C TRP A 95 -8.19 -18.05 6.58
N ALA A 96 -8.70 -17.22 7.49
CA ALA A 96 -9.05 -17.64 8.84
C ALA A 96 -10.15 -18.72 8.87
N VAL A 97 -11.06 -18.70 7.89
CA VAL A 97 -12.08 -19.75 7.72
C VAL A 97 -11.46 -21.02 7.12
N GLU A 98 -10.62 -20.88 6.08
CA GLU A 98 -9.93 -22.00 5.42
C GLU A 98 -9.00 -22.75 6.38
N ASP A 99 -8.35 -22.02 7.28
CA ASP A 99 -7.43 -22.55 8.30
C ASP A 99 -8.16 -23.05 9.57
N GLY A 100 -9.49 -22.98 9.60
CA GLY A 100 -10.33 -23.45 10.71
C GLY A 100 -10.29 -22.56 11.97
N LEU A 101 -9.72 -21.38 11.88
CA LEU A 101 -9.63 -20.39 12.99
C LEU A 101 -10.97 -19.67 13.23
N ARG A 102 -11.83 -19.67 12.22
CA ARG A 102 -13.21 -19.15 12.28
C ARG A 102 -14.18 -20.07 11.56
N SER A 103 -15.44 -20.08 12.02
CA SER A 103 -16.54 -20.80 11.36
C SER A 103 -17.30 -19.94 10.33
N ASP A 104 -17.09 -18.60 10.35
CA ASP A 104 -17.81 -17.64 9.51
C ASP A 104 -16.86 -16.58 8.92
N ASN A 105 -17.32 -15.91 7.87
CA ASN A 105 -16.64 -14.77 7.28
C ASN A 105 -17.55 -13.52 7.34
N PRO A 106 -17.39 -12.66 8.35
CA PRO A 106 -18.24 -11.50 8.54
C PRO A 106 -18.11 -10.44 7.45
N THR A 107 -17.02 -10.47 6.66
CA THR A 107 -16.83 -9.49 5.58
C THR A 107 -17.73 -9.74 4.37
N ARG A 108 -18.41 -10.91 4.27
CA ARG A 108 -19.39 -11.19 3.21
C ARG A 108 -20.58 -10.23 3.23
N TRP A 109 -20.90 -9.66 4.40
CA TRP A 109 -22.01 -8.75 4.62
C TRP A 109 -21.61 -7.27 4.60
N ILE A 110 -20.45 -6.97 4.04
CA ILE A 110 -19.90 -5.61 3.95
C ILE A 110 -19.71 -5.24 2.49
N ASP A 111 -20.38 -4.17 2.07
CA ASP A 111 -20.27 -3.66 0.72
C ASP A 111 -18.92 -2.97 0.48
N ASN A 112 -18.50 -2.92 -0.79
CA ASN A 112 -17.36 -2.13 -1.19
C ASN A 112 -17.73 -0.64 -1.16
N PRO A 113 -16.85 0.25 -0.69
CA PRO A 113 -17.06 1.68 -0.87
C PRO A 113 -17.10 2.00 -2.37
N SER A 114 -18.04 2.88 -2.75
CA SER A 114 -18.09 3.41 -4.11
C SER A 114 -16.80 4.18 -4.39
N LEU A 115 -16.07 3.75 -5.42
CA LEU A 115 -14.86 4.42 -5.86
C LEU A 115 -15.20 5.32 -7.05
N PRO A 116 -14.91 6.63 -6.98
CA PRO A 116 -15.04 7.46 -8.15
C PRO A 116 -14.12 6.95 -9.27
N ALA A 117 -14.62 6.87 -10.48
CA ALA A 117 -13.83 6.54 -11.65
C ALA A 117 -12.73 7.60 -11.79
N SER A 118 -11.49 7.20 -11.56
CA SER A 118 -10.34 8.08 -11.76
C SER A 118 -9.76 7.81 -13.14
N LEU A 119 -9.92 8.76 -14.05
CA LEU A 119 -9.18 8.71 -15.31
C LEU A 119 -7.69 8.83 -15.02
N PRO A 120 -6.85 8.06 -15.72
CA PRO A 120 -5.39 8.21 -15.62
C PRO A 120 -4.99 9.65 -15.97
N LYS A 121 -4.23 10.30 -15.09
CA LYS A 121 -3.65 11.61 -15.38
C LYS A 121 -2.34 11.38 -16.12
N SER A 122 -2.41 11.27 -17.46
CA SER A 122 -1.22 11.24 -18.30
C SER A 122 -0.68 12.66 -18.51
N LEU A 123 0.64 12.77 -18.60
CA LEU A 123 1.29 14.01 -19.02
C LEU A 123 1.18 14.14 -20.52
N SER A 124 0.98 15.35 -21.04
CA SER A 124 1.12 15.64 -22.45
C SER A 124 2.61 15.67 -22.84
N GLU A 125 2.92 15.48 -24.13
CA GLU A 125 4.29 15.55 -24.64
C GLU A 125 4.96 16.88 -24.28
N ALA A 126 4.26 18.00 -24.43
CA ALA A 126 4.75 19.32 -24.04
C ALA A 126 5.04 19.45 -22.52
N GLN A 127 4.33 18.70 -21.68
CA GLN A 127 4.61 18.64 -20.25
C GLN A 127 5.84 17.79 -19.94
N VAL A 128 6.04 16.69 -20.69
CA VAL A 128 7.25 15.86 -20.56
C VAL A 128 8.48 16.65 -20.98
N ILE A 129 8.44 17.36 -22.11
CA ILE A 129 9.55 18.20 -22.57
C ILE A 129 9.91 19.25 -21.50
N ARG A 130 8.92 19.97 -20.99
CA ARG A 130 9.16 20.96 -19.91
C ARG A 130 9.73 20.33 -18.63
N LEU A 131 9.35 19.10 -18.31
CA LEU A 131 9.90 18.39 -17.16
C LEU A 131 11.39 18.06 -17.37
N LEU A 132 11.77 17.61 -18.57
CA LEU A 132 13.16 17.33 -18.93
C LEU A 132 13.99 18.62 -18.90
N GLU A 133 13.50 19.71 -19.50
CA GLU A 133 14.17 21.02 -19.49
C GLU A 133 14.37 21.56 -18.06
N ALA A 134 13.38 21.39 -17.19
CA ALA A 134 13.46 21.84 -15.79
C ALA A 134 14.58 21.14 -14.99
N THR A 135 15.01 19.94 -15.42
CA THR A 135 16.12 19.26 -14.74
C THR A 135 17.46 19.95 -14.93
N ALA A 136 17.64 20.72 -16.02
CA ALA A 136 18.86 21.46 -16.28
C ALA A 136 19.10 22.60 -15.24
N ALA A 137 18.05 23.07 -14.58
CA ALA A 137 18.12 24.11 -13.55
C ALA A 137 18.40 23.54 -12.13
N VAL A 138 18.51 22.22 -11.98
CA VAL A 138 18.78 21.58 -10.67
C VAL A 138 20.26 21.73 -10.31
N THR A 139 20.55 22.10 -9.08
CA THR A 139 21.92 22.16 -8.55
C THR A 139 22.07 21.22 -7.36
N PRO A 140 23.19 20.51 -7.20
CA PRO A 140 24.41 20.53 -8.03
C PRO A 140 24.23 19.80 -9.38
N GLU A 141 25.10 20.11 -10.36
CA GLU A 141 25.08 19.58 -11.72
C GLU A 141 24.99 18.05 -11.83
N LEU A 142 25.65 17.32 -10.94
CA LEU A 142 25.56 15.86 -10.86
C LEU A 142 24.13 15.39 -10.54
N ALA A 143 23.39 16.13 -9.73
CA ALA A 143 21.98 15.82 -9.43
C ALA A 143 21.09 16.09 -10.64
N ALA A 144 21.35 17.16 -11.39
CA ALA A 144 20.69 17.48 -12.65
C ALA A 144 20.88 16.36 -13.67
N LEU A 145 22.12 15.95 -13.90
CA LEU A 145 22.46 14.88 -14.85
C LEU A 145 21.79 13.56 -14.46
N ARG A 146 21.81 13.20 -13.18
CA ARG A 146 21.12 11.98 -12.70
C ARG A 146 19.61 12.07 -12.94
N ALA A 147 18.98 13.20 -12.60
CA ALA A 147 17.54 13.38 -12.76
C ALA A 147 17.14 13.31 -14.24
N LEU A 148 17.88 13.97 -15.12
CA LEU A 148 17.66 13.95 -16.56
C LEU A 148 17.77 12.53 -17.12
N THR A 149 18.88 11.83 -16.83
CA THR A 149 19.10 10.45 -17.29
C THR A 149 17.98 9.51 -16.84
N MET A 150 17.56 9.61 -15.56
CA MET A 150 16.46 8.78 -15.04
C MET A 150 15.13 9.08 -15.73
N LEU A 151 14.81 10.35 -16.01
CA LEU A 151 13.59 10.75 -16.70
C LEU A 151 13.60 10.31 -18.17
N GLU A 152 14.72 10.44 -18.87
CA GLU A 152 14.87 9.97 -20.24
C GLU A 152 14.69 8.46 -20.34
N ILE A 153 15.31 7.67 -19.45
CA ILE A 153 15.13 6.22 -19.43
C ILE A 153 13.66 5.86 -19.14
N LEU A 154 13.01 6.51 -18.16
CA LEU A 154 11.60 6.28 -17.87
C LEU A 154 10.70 6.57 -19.08
N TYR A 155 10.94 7.68 -19.77
CA TYR A 155 10.16 8.07 -20.94
C TYR A 155 10.37 7.13 -22.11
N ALA A 156 11.62 6.74 -22.38
CA ALA A 156 11.97 5.85 -23.49
C ALA A 156 11.50 4.40 -23.29
N THR A 157 11.48 3.92 -22.04
CA THR A 157 11.26 2.49 -21.74
C THR A 157 9.91 2.19 -21.10
N GLY A 158 9.26 3.16 -20.48
CA GLY A 158 8.04 2.95 -19.68
C GLY A 158 8.26 2.16 -18.40
N LEU A 159 9.50 2.00 -17.93
CA LEU A 159 9.83 1.32 -16.69
C LEU A 159 9.14 1.99 -15.49
N ARG A 160 8.79 1.19 -14.48
CA ARG A 160 8.39 1.75 -13.18
C ARG A 160 9.62 2.30 -12.45
N VAL A 161 9.41 3.29 -11.57
CA VAL A 161 10.51 3.87 -10.77
C VAL A 161 11.30 2.81 -10.00
N THR A 162 10.62 1.81 -9.45
CA THR A 162 11.26 0.69 -8.73
C THR A 162 12.11 -0.20 -9.65
N GLU A 163 11.70 -0.37 -10.89
CA GLU A 163 12.45 -1.12 -11.91
C GLU A 163 13.66 -0.31 -12.35
N LEU A 164 13.50 0.99 -12.60
CA LEU A 164 14.59 1.89 -12.94
C LEU A 164 15.70 1.91 -11.88
N VAL A 165 15.35 2.10 -10.61
CA VAL A 165 16.37 2.16 -9.54
C VAL A 165 17.00 0.80 -9.22
N GLY A 166 16.38 -0.28 -9.66
CA GLY A 166 16.89 -1.65 -9.57
C GLY A 166 17.75 -2.08 -10.75
N LEU A 167 17.90 -1.25 -11.81
CA LEU A 167 18.71 -1.58 -12.99
C LEU A 167 20.18 -1.72 -12.62
N MET A 168 20.78 -2.81 -13.06
CA MET A 168 22.21 -3.05 -12.92
C MET A 168 22.98 -2.52 -14.13
N VAL A 169 24.17 -1.97 -13.91
CA VAL A 169 25.04 -1.42 -14.97
C VAL A 169 25.31 -2.45 -16.07
N LEU A 170 25.37 -3.73 -15.74
CA LEU A 170 25.57 -4.81 -16.71
C LEU A 170 24.42 -4.94 -17.73
N GLN A 171 23.20 -4.52 -17.37
CA GLN A 171 22.04 -4.57 -18.28
C GLN A 171 22.14 -3.54 -19.41
N PHE A 172 22.87 -2.43 -19.17
CA PHE A 172 23.16 -1.41 -20.19
C PHE A 172 24.30 -1.79 -21.15
N ARG A 173 25.19 -2.70 -20.71
CA ARG A 173 26.36 -3.10 -21.48
C ARG A 173 26.10 -4.30 -22.43
N ARG A 174 24.89 -4.84 -22.42
CA ARG A 174 24.59 -6.11 -23.12
C ARG A 174 24.35 -5.97 -24.62
N ASN A 175 24.29 -4.75 -25.17
CA ASN A 175 24.31 -4.47 -26.59
C ASN A 175 25.40 -3.44 -26.92
N PRO A 176 26.62 -3.88 -27.21
CA PRO A 176 27.62 -3.04 -27.84
C PRO A 176 27.42 -3.09 -29.37
N GLU A 177 26.43 -2.41 -29.90
CA GLU A 177 26.34 -2.05 -31.33
C GLU A 177 26.06 -0.56 -31.41
#